data_af436fac8a03dec887a0db3b32d1ea26
#
_entry.id   af436fac8a03dec887a0db3b32d1ea26
#
_cell.length_a   1.000
_cell.length_b   1.000
_cell.length_c   1.000
_cell.angle_alpha   90.00
_cell.angle_beta   90.00
_cell.angle_gamma   90.00
#
_symmetry.space_group_name_H-M   'P 1'
#
loop_
_entity.id
_entity.type
_entity.pdbx_description
1 polymer ?
#
loop_
_entity_poly.entity_id
_entity_poly.type
_entity_poly.pdbx_seq_one_letter_code
_entity_poly.pdbx_strand_id
1 'polypeptide(L)'
;MNYTVVSGEAMAAYFQVNRPECTEIIPFNGQMDVGSPKEDLLSGMFIVERLSAWHTTITNYQDKILKYLDAFREPEGNTYHLYFEDSARSYANILALLAYLDRAGYRKPVELTFTSPDYRDRETRTVSVAGMFGHYKEYCRSGNNTEAVRELLYSDQILAKTPSAEN
;
A
#
# COMPACT_ATOMS: atom_id res chain seq x y z
N MET A 1 8.54 14.82 -3.25
CA MET A 1 8.81 13.72 -4.21
C MET A 1 7.55 13.03 -4.63
N ASN A 2 7.53 12.56 -5.86
CA ASN A 2 6.41 11.78 -6.40
C ASN A 2 6.81 10.31 -6.44
N TYR A 3 6.21 9.52 -5.56
CA TYR A 3 6.52 8.09 -5.45
C TYR A 3 5.54 7.25 -6.25
N THR A 4 6.08 6.28 -6.99
CA THR A 4 5.32 5.23 -7.67
C THR A 4 5.54 3.94 -6.88
N VAL A 5 4.51 3.46 -6.22
CA VAL A 5 4.57 2.25 -5.38
C VAL A 5 3.94 1.11 -6.14
N VAL A 6 4.68 0.03 -6.31
CA VAL A 6 4.25 -1.10 -7.14
C VAL A 6 4.23 -2.39 -6.34
N SER A 7 3.50 -3.39 -6.83
CA SER A 7 3.26 -4.63 -6.12
C SER A 7 4.41 -5.63 -6.30
N GLY A 8 5.62 -5.23 -5.90
CA GLY A 8 6.75 -6.12 -5.88
C GLY A 8 7.82 -5.82 -6.92
N GLU A 9 8.89 -6.60 -6.88
CA GLU A 9 10.09 -6.32 -7.68
C GLU A 9 9.91 -6.56 -9.17
N ALA A 10 9.08 -7.54 -9.55
CA ALA A 10 8.82 -7.83 -10.96
C ALA A 10 8.12 -6.65 -11.64
N MET A 11 7.10 -6.07 -10.99
CA MET A 11 6.43 -4.90 -11.51
C MET A 11 7.35 -3.68 -11.52
N ALA A 12 8.20 -3.53 -10.50
CA ALA A 12 9.18 -2.45 -10.46
C ALA A 12 10.14 -2.53 -11.65
N ALA A 13 10.66 -3.72 -11.96
CA ALA A 13 11.53 -3.92 -13.11
C ALA A 13 10.82 -3.56 -14.43
N TYR A 14 9.58 -3.99 -14.57
CA TYR A 14 8.77 -3.67 -15.76
C TYR A 14 8.57 -2.15 -15.91
N PHE A 15 8.26 -1.46 -14.81
CA PHE A 15 8.05 -0.01 -14.83
C PHE A 15 9.32 0.76 -15.15
N GLN A 16 10.47 0.31 -14.65
CA GLN A 16 11.75 0.96 -14.95
C GLN A 16 12.05 0.99 -16.45
N VAL A 17 11.66 -0.06 -17.16
CA VAL A 17 11.88 -0.17 -18.60
C VAL A 17 10.79 0.53 -19.40
N ASN A 18 9.52 0.37 -19.00
CA ASN A 18 8.37 0.74 -19.82
C ASN A 18 7.73 2.07 -19.43
N ARG A 19 8.06 2.61 -18.25
CA ARG A 19 7.50 3.88 -17.75
C ARG A 19 8.61 4.80 -17.25
N PRO A 20 9.39 5.39 -18.18
CA PRO A 20 10.53 6.27 -17.78
C PRO A 20 10.09 7.52 -17.03
N GLU A 21 8.82 7.92 -17.10
CA GLU A 21 8.26 9.02 -16.33
C GLU A 21 8.20 8.71 -14.82
N CYS A 22 8.21 7.44 -14.44
CA CYS A 22 8.22 7.02 -13.04
C CYS A 22 9.66 6.94 -12.55
N THR A 23 10.13 7.94 -11.80
CA THR A 23 11.53 8.02 -11.37
C THR A 23 11.78 7.45 -9.98
N GLU A 24 10.82 7.58 -9.08
CA GLU A 24 10.94 7.09 -7.70
C GLU A 24 10.03 5.88 -7.51
N ILE A 25 10.49 4.72 -7.98
CA ILE A 25 9.70 3.48 -7.95
C ILE A 25 10.04 2.70 -6.68
N ILE A 26 9.00 2.35 -5.92
CA ILE A 26 9.12 1.61 -4.66
C ILE A 26 8.39 0.28 -4.81
N PRO A 27 9.11 -0.87 -4.83
CA PRO A 27 8.45 -2.17 -4.78
C PRO A 27 8.02 -2.48 -3.35
N PHE A 28 6.74 -2.79 -3.16
CA PHE A 28 6.23 -3.18 -1.85
C PHE A 28 5.98 -4.69 -1.82
N ASN A 29 6.67 -5.39 -0.93
CA ASN A 29 6.63 -6.84 -0.81
C ASN A 29 5.99 -7.30 0.50
N GLY A 30 5.03 -6.53 1.02
CA GLY A 30 4.52 -6.69 2.38
C GLY A 30 3.82 -8.00 2.69
N GLN A 31 3.16 -8.64 1.70
CA GLN A 31 2.40 -9.87 1.89
C GLN A 31 1.47 -9.81 3.11
N MET A 32 0.70 -8.72 3.21
CA MET A 32 -0.13 -8.44 4.39
C MET A 32 -1.33 -9.37 4.51
N ASP A 33 -1.58 -10.20 3.50
CA ASP A 33 -2.61 -11.25 3.52
C ASP A 33 -2.12 -12.53 4.22
N VAL A 34 -0.83 -12.62 4.56
CA VAL A 34 -0.21 -13.80 5.15
C VAL A 34 0.29 -13.48 6.56
N GLY A 35 0.11 -14.39 7.48
CA GLY A 35 0.53 -14.25 8.87
C GLY A 35 -0.45 -13.42 9.69
N SER A 36 0.02 -12.86 10.80
CA SER A 36 -0.79 -12.04 11.69
C SER A 36 -0.44 -10.56 11.50
N PRO A 37 -1.26 -9.78 10.78
CA PRO A 37 -0.98 -8.37 10.59
C PRO A 37 -1.14 -7.59 11.91
N LYS A 38 -0.30 -6.60 12.11
CA LYS A 38 -0.29 -5.73 13.29
C LYS A 38 -0.57 -4.29 12.89
N GLU A 39 -1.06 -3.52 13.85
CA GLU A 39 -1.41 -2.13 13.65
C GLU A 39 -0.21 -1.23 13.36
N ASP A 40 0.97 -1.62 13.85
CA ASP A 40 2.22 -0.90 13.60
C ASP A 40 3.19 -1.76 12.80
N LEU A 41 3.36 -1.42 11.53
CA LEU A 41 4.22 -2.17 10.59
C LEU A 41 5.70 -2.18 11.00
N LEU A 42 6.11 -1.24 11.84
CA LEU A 42 7.51 -1.10 12.24
C LEU A 42 7.77 -1.59 13.67
N SER A 43 6.76 -2.12 14.36
CA SER A 43 6.96 -2.65 15.70
C SER A 43 7.88 -3.88 15.68
N GLY A 44 8.71 -4.03 16.70
CA GLY A 44 9.60 -5.18 16.81
C GLY A 44 8.82 -6.51 16.83
N MET A 45 7.68 -6.53 17.50
CA MET A 45 6.82 -7.71 17.58
C MET A 45 6.30 -8.10 16.19
N PHE A 46 5.83 -7.12 15.41
CA PHE A 46 5.35 -7.37 14.05
C PHE A 46 6.46 -7.93 13.16
N ILE A 47 7.67 -7.37 13.26
CA ILE A 47 8.81 -7.85 12.48
C ILE A 47 9.12 -9.29 12.81
N VAL A 48 9.16 -9.65 14.09
CA VAL A 48 9.45 -11.03 14.53
C VAL A 48 8.39 -11.99 13.98
N GLU A 49 7.11 -11.65 14.10
CA GLU A 49 6.03 -12.49 13.57
C GLU A 49 6.13 -12.65 12.05
N ARG A 50 6.48 -11.59 11.33
CA ARG A 50 6.65 -11.64 9.87
C ARG A 50 7.83 -12.53 9.46
N LEU A 51 8.96 -12.42 10.16
CA LEU A 51 10.11 -13.28 9.90
C LEU A 51 9.75 -14.76 10.06
N SER A 52 9.01 -15.07 11.11
CA SER A 52 8.54 -16.44 11.36
C SER A 52 7.59 -16.92 10.27
N ALA A 53 6.59 -16.10 9.91
CA ALA A 53 5.60 -16.46 8.89
C ALA A 53 6.22 -16.62 7.50
N TRP A 54 7.25 -15.85 7.18
CA TRP A 54 7.89 -15.85 5.87
C TRP A 54 9.10 -16.78 5.78
N HIS A 55 9.53 -17.38 6.89
CA HIS A 55 10.74 -18.21 6.93
C HIS A 55 11.97 -17.48 6.37
N THR A 56 12.15 -16.21 6.78
CA THR A 56 13.22 -15.37 6.27
C THR A 56 14.04 -14.76 7.41
N THR A 57 15.07 -13.99 7.06
CA THR A 57 15.97 -13.34 8.02
C THR A 57 15.65 -11.87 8.14
N ILE A 58 16.12 -11.23 9.24
CA ILE A 58 15.93 -9.80 9.46
C ILE A 58 16.64 -8.98 8.37
N THR A 59 17.79 -9.41 7.87
CA THR A 59 18.50 -8.73 6.78
C THR A 59 17.65 -8.69 5.51
N ASN A 60 17.08 -9.83 5.11
CA ASN A 60 16.18 -9.89 3.97
C ASN A 60 14.96 -8.99 4.16
N TYR A 61 14.37 -8.99 5.36
CA TYR A 61 13.22 -8.16 5.66
C TYR A 61 13.56 -6.67 5.55
N GLN A 62 14.71 -6.26 6.08
CA GLN A 62 15.19 -4.88 5.95
C GLN A 62 15.37 -4.47 4.50
N ASP A 63 16.02 -5.30 3.70
CA ASP A 63 16.31 -5.00 2.31
C ASP A 63 15.05 -4.98 1.43
N LYS A 64 14.08 -5.83 1.73
CA LYS A 64 12.90 -6.01 0.88
C LYS A 64 11.68 -5.19 1.31
N ILE A 65 11.60 -4.83 2.59
CA ILE A 65 10.40 -4.19 3.15
C ILE A 65 10.75 -2.88 3.85
N LEU A 66 11.52 -2.94 4.93
CA LEU A 66 11.72 -1.79 5.82
C LEU A 66 12.41 -0.63 5.12
N LYS A 67 13.36 -0.93 4.25
CA LYS A 67 14.09 0.06 3.48
C LYS A 67 13.14 0.97 2.68
N TYR A 68 12.09 0.39 2.09
CA TYR A 68 11.16 1.13 1.26
C TYR A 68 10.08 1.84 2.07
N LEU A 69 9.78 1.36 3.27
CA LEU A 69 8.83 2.04 4.15
C LEU A 69 9.30 3.39 4.64
N ASP A 70 10.61 3.66 4.59
CA ASP A 70 11.15 4.99 4.95
C ASP A 70 10.53 6.11 4.12
N ALA A 71 10.15 5.84 2.87
CA ALA A 71 9.51 6.82 2.00
C ALA A 71 8.13 7.27 2.53
N PHE A 72 7.55 6.53 3.47
CA PHE A 72 6.23 6.82 4.04
C PHE A 72 6.28 7.43 5.43
N ARG A 73 7.45 7.47 6.07
CA ARG A 73 7.57 7.95 7.46
C ARG A 73 7.29 9.43 7.61
N GLU A 74 7.75 10.23 6.66
CA GLU A 74 7.52 11.66 6.64
C GLU A 74 6.88 12.03 5.30
N PRO A 75 5.57 11.73 5.15
CA PRO A 75 4.92 11.85 3.85
C PRO A 75 4.59 13.28 3.44
N GLU A 76 4.72 14.25 4.32
CA GLU A 76 4.42 15.65 3.99
C GLU A 76 5.29 16.12 2.83
N GLY A 77 4.67 16.74 1.83
CA GLY A 77 5.35 17.18 0.62
C GLY A 77 5.49 16.14 -0.47
N ASN A 78 5.13 14.89 -0.18
CA ASN A 78 5.19 13.79 -1.15
C ASN A 78 3.83 13.54 -1.78
N THR A 79 3.83 12.91 -2.96
CA THR A 79 2.65 12.32 -3.58
C THR A 79 2.90 10.84 -3.80
N TYR A 80 1.83 10.04 -3.82
CA TYR A 80 1.92 8.60 -3.95
C TYR A 80 0.94 8.11 -5.00
N HIS A 81 1.43 7.30 -5.93
CA HIS A 81 0.61 6.58 -6.89
C HIS A 81 0.88 5.09 -6.70
N LEU A 82 -0.16 4.34 -6.32
CA LEU A 82 -0.06 2.91 -6.05
C LEU A 82 -0.52 2.13 -7.27
N TYR A 83 0.29 1.17 -7.72
CA TYR A 83 -0.04 0.26 -8.82
C TYR A 83 0.01 -1.16 -8.29
N PHE A 84 -1.13 -1.81 -8.25
CA PHE A 84 -1.26 -3.17 -7.70
C PHE A 84 -2.16 -4.02 -8.59
N GLU A 85 -1.83 -5.30 -8.68
CA GLU A 85 -2.72 -6.26 -9.34
C GLU A 85 -4.01 -6.44 -8.53
N ASP A 86 -5.07 -6.81 -9.21
CA ASP A 86 -6.39 -7.04 -8.59
C ASP A 86 -6.42 -8.45 -7.96
N SER A 87 -5.90 -8.57 -6.74
CA SER A 87 -5.74 -9.84 -6.03
C SER A 87 -5.86 -9.66 -4.52
N ALA A 88 -6.13 -10.74 -3.79
CA ALA A 88 -6.26 -10.71 -2.34
C ALA A 88 -5.01 -10.15 -1.65
N ARG A 89 -3.82 -10.55 -2.12
CA ARG A 89 -2.56 -10.03 -1.59
C ARG A 89 -2.46 -8.52 -1.77
N SER A 90 -2.84 -8.04 -2.94
CA SER A 90 -2.79 -6.62 -3.25
C SER A 90 -3.74 -5.82 -2.38
N TYR A 91 -4.95 -6.30 -2.15
CA TYR A 91 -5.93 -5.57 -1.33
C TYR A 91 -5.39 -5.34 0.08
N ALA A 92 -4.82 -6.37 0.69
CA ALA A 92 -4.24 -6.27 2.03
C ALA A 92 -3.04 -5.30 2.06
N ASN A 93 -2.17 -5.38 1.06
CA ASN A 93 -1.02 -4.48 0.95
C ASN A 93 -1.44 -3.03 0.76
N ILE A 94 -2.41 -2.78 -0.10
CA ILE A 94 -2.94 -1.43 -0.33
C ILE A 94 -3.50 -0.86 0.96
N LEU A 95 -4.33 -1.62 1.66
CA LEU A 95 -4.94 -1.16 2.91
C LEU A 95 -3.86 -0.81 3.95
N ALA A 96 -2.83 -1.66 4.08
CA ALA A 96 -1.75 -1.42 5.02
C ALA A 96 -1.00 -0.12 4.71
N LEU A 97 -0.71 0.14 3.43
CA LEU A 97 -0.04 1.36 3.01
C LEU A 97 -0.90 2.60 3.25
N LEU A 98 -2.18 2.55 2.89
CA LEU A 98 -3.10 3.67 3.11
C LEU A 98 -3.29 3.94 4.60
N ALA A 99 -3.37 2.90 5.42
CA ALA A 99 -3.48 3.02 6.87
C ALA A 99 -2.22 3.65 7.48
N TYR A 100 -1.05 3.27 6.95
CA TYR A 100 0.21 3.86 7.42
C TYR A 100 0.25 5.36 7.11
N LEU A 101 -0.15 5.76 5.91
CA LEU A 101 -0.22 7.17 5.53
C LEU A 101 -1.24 7.94 6.39
N ASP A 102 -2.39 7.34 6.66
CA ASP A 102 -3.40 7.94 7.55
C ASP A 102 -2.82 8.20 8.93
N ARG A 103 -2.18 7.21 9.51
CA ARG A 103 -1.56 7.33 10.83
C ARG A 103 -0.45 8.37 10.87
N ALA A 104 0.29 8.51 9.78
CA ALA A 104 1.34 9.52 9.65
C ALA A 104 0.80 10.94 9.43
N GLY A 105 -0.52 11.09 9.31
CA GLY A 105 -1.15 12.39 9.14
C GLY A 105 -1.25 12.89 7.70
N TYR A 106 -0.97 12.05 6.72
CA TYR A 106 -1.06 12.42 5.31
C TYR A 106 -2.52 12.70 4.93
N ARG A 107 -2.78 13.80 4.22
CA ARG A 107 -4.16 14.21 3.91
C ARG A 107 -4.37 14.58 2.45
N LYS A 108 -3.35 14.42 1.61
CA LYS A 108 -3.52 14.60 0.16
C LYS A 108 -4.14 13.34 -0.43
N PRO A 109 -4.84 13.46 -1.59
CA PRO A 109 -5.34 12.28 -2.28
C PRO A 109 -4.21 11.37 -2.73
N VAL A 110 -4.49 10.07 -2.75
CA VAL A 110 -3.58 9.04 -3.26
C VAL A 110 -4.20 8.46 -4.53
N GLU A 111 -3.41 8.36 -5.59
CA GLU A 111 -3.83 7.67 -6.80
C GLU A 111 -3.63 6.17 -6.61
N LEU A 112 -4.67 5.39 -6.91
CA LEU A 112 -4.64 3.93 -6.81
C LEU A 112 -5.04 3.34 -8.14
N THR A 113 -4.11 2.63 -8.78
CA THR A 113 -4.37 1.95 -10.05
C THR A 113 -4.31 0.45 -9.85
N PHE A 114 -5.39 -0.24 -10.25
CA PHE A 114 -5.40 -1.70 -10.37
C PHE A 114 -4.90 -2.07 -11.75
N THR A 115 -3.99 -3.03 -11.82
CA THR A 115 -3.40 -3.49 -13.08
C THR A 115 -3.84 -4.91 -13.41
N SER A 116 -3.73 -5.27 -14.68
CA SER A 116 -3.83 -6.65 -15.14
C SER A 116 -2.56 -7.43 -14.77
N PRO A 117 -2.56 -8.78 -14.90
CA PRO A 117 -1.36 -9.57 -14.62
C PRO A 117 -0.14 -9.20 -15.49
N ASP A 118 -0.35 -8.59 -16.65
CA ASP A 118 0.72 -8.10 -17.52
C ASP A 118 1.07 -6.62 -17.28
N TYR A 119 0.63 -6.07 -16.12
CA TYR A 119 0.95 -4.73 -15.63
C TYR A 119 0.37 -3.58 -16.45
N ARG A 120 -0.71 -3.81 -17.16
CA ARG A 120 -1.47 -2.75 -17.84
C ARG A 120 -2.50 -2.15 -16.91
N ASP A 121 -2.68 -0.84 -16.98
CA ASP A 121 -3.66 -0.15 -16.15
C ASP A 121 -5.08 -0.58 -16.53
N ARG A 122 -5.88 -0.95 -15.54
CA ARG A 122 -7.29 -1.31 -15.72
C ARG A 122 -8.22 -0.25 -15.16
N GLU A 123 -7.99 0.19 -13.94
CA GLU A 123 -8.82 1.17 -13.28
C GLU A 123 -7.96 2.01 -12.35
N THR A 124 -8.12 3.34 -12.41
CA THR A 124 -7.47 4.27 -11.49
C THR A 124 -8.52 4.97 -10.67
N ARG A 125 -8.30 5.02 -9.36
CA ARG A 125 -9.16 5.69 -8.40
C ARG A 125 -8.32 6.69 -7.60
N THR A 126 -8.90 7.85 -7.33
CA THR A 126 -8.29 8.84 -6.44
C THR A 126 -8.93 8.67 -5.07
N VAL A 127 -8.16 8.26 -4.08
CA VAL A 127 -8.69 7.86 -2.78
C VAL A 127 -8.19 8.74 -1.65
N SER A 128 -8.98 8.82 -0.58
CA SER A 128 -8.59 9.47 0.66
C SER A 128 -8.04 8.44 1.63
N VAL A 129 -6.98 8.78 2.34
CA VAL A 129 -6.45 7.89 3.38
C VAL A 129 -7.13 8.09 4.74
N ALA A 130 -7.93 9.15 4.89
CA ALA A 130 -8.60 9.44 6.15
C ALA A 130 -9.49 8.26 6.58
N GLY A 131 -9.28 7.77 7.80
CA GLY A 131 -10.02 6.61 8.32
C GLY A 131 -9.44 5.25 7.97
N MET A 132 -8.44 5.18 7.12
CA MET A 132 -7.87 3.89 6.68
C MET A 132 -7.21 3.12 7.82
N PHE A 133 -6.64 3.81 8.81
CA PHE A 133 -6.09 3.12 9.97
C PHE A 133 -7.15 2.34 10.74
N GLY A 134 -8.36 2.91 10.87
CA GLY A 134 -9.49 2.21 11.48
C GLY A 134 -9.90 0.96 10.70
N HIS A 135 -9.95 1.05 9.37
CA HIS A 135 -10.24 -0.11 8.52
C HIS A 135 -9.15 -1.18 8.62
N TYR A 136 -7.90 -0.77 8.72
CA TYR A 136 -6.80 -1.71 8.89
C TYR A 136 -6.87 -2.43 10.24
N LYS A 137 -7.22 -1.72 11.32
CA LYS A 137 -7.43 -2.35 12.62
C LYS A 137 -8.52 -3.41 12.56
N GLU A 138 -9.62 -3.12 11.85
CA GLU A 138 -10.69 -4.10 11.66
C GLU A 138 -10.22 -5.30 10.85
N TYR A 139 -9.40 -5.09 9.81
CA TYR A 139 -8.79 -6.17 9.07
C TYR A 139 -7.95 -7.08 9.98
N CYS A 140 -7.15 -6.49 10.88
CA CYS A 140 -6.35 -7.25 11.83
C CYS A 140 -7.22 -8.10 12.76
N ARG A 141 -8.38 -7.58 13.18
CA ARG A 141 -9.31 -8.29 14.06
C ARG A 141 -10.09 -9.38 13.34
N SER A 142 -10.35 -9.20 12.06
CA SER A 142 -11.21 -10.10 11.28
C SER A 142 -10.52 -11.39 10.82
N GLY A 143 -9.22 -11.56 11.11
CA GLY A 143 -8.48 -12.74 10.67
C GLY A 143 -8.20 -12.73 9.16
N ASN A 144 -7.79 -11.59 8.63
CA ASN A 144 -7.36 -11.44 7.24
C ASN A 144 -8.53 -11.56 6.24
N ASN A 145 -9.64 -10.88 6.52
CA ASN A 145 -10.78 -10.85 5.60
C ASN A 145 -10.50 -9.93 4.40
N THR A 146 -9.80 -10.46 3.40
CA THR A 146 -9.41 -9.69 2.21
C THR A 146 -10.61 -9.36 1.31
N GLU A 147 -11.68 -10.13 1.34
CA GLU A 147 -12.89 -9.82 0.56
C GLU A 147 -13.55 -8.52 1.06
N ALA A 148 -13.60 -8.32 2.37
CA ALA A 148 -14.10 -7.06 2.92
C ALA A 148 -13.22 -5.88 2.53
N VAL A 149 -11.89 -6.09 2.45
CA VAL A 149 -10.96 -5.06 1.99
C VAL A 149 -11.23 -4.73 0.51
N ARG A 150 -11.43 -5.75 -0.32
CA ARG A 150 -11.76 -5.54 -1.72
C ARG A 150 -13.01 -4.68 -1.87
N GLU A 151 -14.07 -5.01 -1.14
CA GLU A 151 -15.31 -4.23 -1.16
C GLU A 151 -15.08 -2.77 -0.77
N LEU A 152 -14.26 -2.54 0.26
CA LEU A 152 -13.90 -1.19 0.70
C LEU A 152 -13.17 -0.43 -0.41
N LEU A 153 -12.15 -1.04 -1.02
CA LEU A 153 -11.32 -0.39 -2.03
C LEU A 153 -12.08 -0.04 -3.30
N TYR A 154 -13.13 -0.79 -3.62
CA TYR A 154 -14.00 -0.51 -4.76
C TYR A 154 -15.22 0.33 -4.41
N SER A 155 -15.40 0.69 -3.14
CA SER A 155 -16.54 1.51 -2.72
C SER A 155 -16.28 2.99 -3.00
N ASP A 156 -17.38 3.75 -3.09
CA ASP A 156 -17.28 5.21 -3.27
C ASP A 156 -16.94 5.93 -1.96
N GLN A 157 -17.08 5.26 -0.82
CA GLN A 157 -16.83 5.88 0.49
C GLN A 157 -15.38 6.31 0.69
N ILE A 158 -14.43 5.69 -0.01
CA ILE A 158 -13.01 6.03 0.11
C ILE A 158 -12.54 7.03 -0.94
N LEU A 159 -13.39 7.41 -1.89
CA LEU A 159 -12.99 8.37 -2.92
C LEU A 159 -12.66 9.72 -2.28
N ALA A 160 -11.57 10.32 -2.74
CA ALA A 160 -11.21 11.66 -2.33
C ALA A 160 -12.29 12.63 -2.81
N LYS A 161 -12.66 13.58 -1.95
CA LYS A 161 -13.63 14.60 -2.34
C LYS A 161 -12.96 15.56 -3.33
N THR A 162 -13.61 15.75 -4.48
CA THR A 162 -13.16 16.75 -5.43
C THR A 162 -13.30 18.13 -4.76
N PRO A 163 -12.26 18.98 -4.79
CA PRO A 163 -12.41 20.33 -4.28
C PRO A 163 -13.61 21.01 -4.96
N SER A 164 -14.50 21.55 -4.15
CA SER A 164 -15.66 22.24 -4.69
C SER A 164 -15.22 23.51 -5.42
N ALA A 165 -15.78 23.75 -6.62
CA ALA A 165 -15.54 24.99 -7.33
C ALA A 165 -16.09 26.21 -6.61
N GLU A 166 -16.88 26.00 -5.57
CA GLU A 166 -17.45 27.03 -4.71
C GLU A 166 -16.50 27.51 -3.62
N ASN A 167 -15.43 26.82 -3.42
CA ASN A 167 -14.46 27.16 -2.37
C ASN A 167 -13.35 28.04 -2.92
#